data_46f81dff69a6092af86c9367f1e03673
#
_entry.id   46f81dff69a6092af86c9367f1e03673
#
_cell.length_a   1.000
_cell.length_b   1.000
_cell.length_c   1.000
_cell.angle_alpha   90.00
_cell.angle_beta   90.00
_cell.angle_gamma   90.00
#
_symmetry.space_group_name_H-M   'P 1'
#
loop_
_entity.id
_entity.type
_entity.pdbx_description
1 polymer ?
#
loop_
_entity_poly.entity_id
_entity_poly.type
_entity_poly.pdbx_seq_one_letter_code
_entity_poly.pdbx_strand_id
1 'polypeptide(L)'
;AGLFGRPTSDDTIYVTMDKPANTDRSKNAAYIPPAFGSPTSYTLNAGELLTPNLVSGSATGTVSGTGGVTVLPPAASGSVNGSTGSYTPVKYTAVTKDLYYSGGYLGTLKIPTLGLSVKVYQGTDADALRKGAGHFASTSIWEGNVAIAGHNRGVNNHFGKIHTLDIGDTIKLTTQFGTRSYEVYSVSKIGVDDTSVLSDSTENIITLVTCVMDQPDYRWCVQAKAS
;
A
#
# COMPACT_ATOMS: atom_id res chain seq x y z
N ALA A 1 -33.62 10.06 -23.45
CA ALA A 1 -32.61 10.72 -23.02
C ALA A 1 -32.11 10.20 -21.69
N GLY A 2 -32.08 9.76 -20.88
CA GLY A 2 -31.57 9.33 -19.62
C GLY A 2 -30.63 8.22 -19.57
N LEU A 3 -30.21 7.91 -20.75
CA LEU A 3 -29.43 6.87 -20.87
C LEU A 3 -28.18 6.88 -20.26
N PHE A 4 -27.71 7.96 -20.12
CA PHE A 4 -26.49 8.13 -19.56
C PHE A 4 -26.62 8.53 -18.14
N GLY A 5 -27.61 8.04 -17.64
CA GLY A 5 -27.77 8.16 -16.30
C GLY A 5 -26.53 7.82 -15.63
N ARG A 6 -25.99 8.53 -15.13
CA ARG A 6 -24.90 8.38 -14.64
C ARG A 6 -24.90 7.58 -13.59
N PRO A 7 -24.03 6.92 -13.46
CA PRO A 7 -23.80 6.09 -12.38
C PRO A 7 -23.62 6.91 -11.18
N THR A 8 -24.36 6.58 -10.30
CA THR A 8 -24.19 7.11 -9.00
C THR A 8 -23.09 6.41 -8.26
N SER A 9 -22.82 5.20 -8.63
CA SER A 9 -21.65 4.55 -8.12
C SER A 9 -20.89 4.10 -9.31
N ASP A 10 -19.84 4.66 -9.33
CA ASP A 10 -18.90 4.59 -10.34
C ASP A 10 -18.68 3.28 -10.96
N ASP A 11 -18.50 2.30 -10.18
CA ASP A 11 -17.97 1.08 -10.68
C ASP A 11 -18.98 0.09 -11.10
N THR A 12 -20.17 0.24 -10.64
CA THR A 12 -21.22 -0.73 -10.86
C THR A 12 -21.56 -0.93 -12.31
N ILE A 13 -21.30 0.08 -13.07
CA ILE A 13 -21.67 0.03 -14.46
C ILE A 13 -20.80 -0.84 -15.29
N TYR A 14 -19.57 -0.94 -14.90
CA TYR A 14 -18.69 -1.76 -15.68
C TYR A 14 -18.91 -3.23 -15.46
N VAL A 15 -19.61 -3.51 -14.41
CA VAL A 15 -19.80 -4.86 -14.01
C VAL A 15 -20.88 -5.54 -14.77
N THR A 16 -21.86 -4.80 -15.11
CA THR A 16 -23.01 -5.35 -15.80
C THR A 16 -22.73 -5.76 -17.22
N MET A 17 -21.52 -5.46 -17.65
CA MET A 17 -21.18 -5.81 -18.98
C MET A 17 -20.60 -7.19 -19.00
N ASP A 18 -21.25 -8.07 -19.50
CA ASP A 18 -20.79 -9.32 -20.03
C ASP A 18 -19.88 -10.28 -19.30
N LYS A 19 -19.39 -9.94 -18.16
CA LYS A 19 -18.45 -10.82 -17.47
C LYS A 19 -18.80 -10.98 -16.01
N PRO A 20 -19.48 -12.04 -15.68
CA PRO A 20 -19.82 -12.31 -14.30
C PRO A 20 -18.62 -12.41 -13.37
N ALA A 21 -17.50 -12.73 -13.91
CA ALA A 21 -16.28 -12.81 -13.14
C ALA A 21 -15.72 -11.44 -12.71
N ASN A 22 -16.28 -10.38 -13.22
CA ASN A 22 -15.79 -9.04 -12.95
C ASN A 22 -16.62 -8.24 -11.98
N THR A 23 -17.51 -8.91 -11.35
CA THR A 23 -18.41 -8.20 -10.46
C THR A 23 -17.73 -7.42 -9.39
N ASP A 24 -16.64 -7.90 -8.94
CA ASP A 24 -15.96 -7.22 -7.86
C ASP A 24 -15.12 -6.06 -8.30
N ARG A 25 -14.84 -6.04 -9.56
CA ARG A 25 -14.00 -5.03 -10.10
C ARG A 25 -14.55 -3.68 -10.04
N SER A 26 -15.76 -3.63 -10.22
CA SER A 26 -16.41 -2.37 -10.31
C SER A 26 -16.56 -1.71 -8.99
N LYS A 27 -16.34 -2.41 -7.97
CA LYS A 27 -16.83 -1.95 -6.70
C LYS A 27 -15.95 -0.97 -6.02
N ASN A 28 -14.71 -0.88 -6.38
CA ASN A 28 -13.86 0.04 -5.68
C ASN A 28 -12.44 0.10 -6.22
N ALA A 29 -11.72 1.06 -5.77
CA ALA A 29 -10.30 1.15 -5.99
C ALA A 29 -9.54 0.00 -5.33
N ALA A 30 -10.18 -0.70 -4.47
CA ALA A 30 -9.65 -1.91 -3.88
C ALA A 30 -9.48 -3.05 -4.85
N TYR A 31 -9.72 -2.75 -6.05
CA TYR A 31 -9.46 -3.69 -7.10
C TYR A 31 -8.00 -4.05 -7.25
N ILE A 32 -7.16 -3.34 -6.60
CA ILE A 32 -5.83 -3.82 -6.35
C ILE A 32 -5.97 -4.93 -5.33
N PRO A 33 -5.74 -6.16 -5.73
CA PRO A 33 -5.96 -7.28 -4.82
C PRO A 33 -5.08 -7.11 -3.59
N PRO A 34 -5.64 -7.32 -2.43
CA PRO A 34 -4.84 -7.26 -1.22
C PRO A 34 -3.73 -8.30 -1.17
N ALA A 35 -3.81 -9.28 -2.04
CA ALA A 35 -2.78 -10.28 -2.16
C ALA A 35 -1.49 -9.79 -2.79
N PHE A 36 -1.54 -8.69 -3.48
CA PHE A 36 -0.33 -8.17 -4.05
C PHE A 36 0.56 -7.60 -2.96
N GLY A 37 1.73 -8.15 -2.90
CA GLY A 37 2.68 -7.76 -1.87
C GLY A 37 2.43 -8.40 -0.51
N SER A 38 1.38 -9.17 -0.37
CA SER A 38 1.20 -9.98 0.82
C SER A 38 2.10 -11.21 0.75
N PRO A 39 2.86 -11.48 1.78
CA PRO A 39 3.65 -12.69 1.85
C PRO A 39 2.84 -13.97 1.71
N THR A 40 1.56 -13.87 1.98
CA THR A 40 0.63 -14.98 1.89
C THR A 40 0.19 -15.30 0.47
N SER A 41 0.49 -14.45 -0.47
CA SER A 41 0.26 -14.77 -1.87
C SER A 41 1.27 -15.79 -2.41
N TYR A 42 2.31 -16.01 -1.68
CA TYR A 42 3.17 -17.12 -1.97
C TYR A 42 2.58 -18.36 -1.35
N THR A 43 1.76 -18.99 -2.09
CA THR A 43 1.39 -20.35 -1.75
C THR A 43 2.63 -21.17 -1.93
N LEU A 44 3.20 -21.41 -0.83
CA LEU A 44 4.27 -22.35 -0.80
C LEU A 44 3.71 -23.70 -1.08
N ASN A 45 4.15 -24.24 -2.14
CA ASN A 45 3.91 -25.64 -2.38
C ASN A 45 4.48 -26.41 -1.19
N ALA A 46 3.69 -27.30 -0.67
CA ALA A 46 4.12 -28.11 0.43
C ALA A 46 5.44 -28.82 0.07
N GLY A 47 6.47 -28.44 0.78
CA GLY A 47 7.80 -29.00 0.51
C GLY A 47 8.80 -28.01 -0.02
N GLU A 48 8.37 -26.83 -0.39
CA GLU A 48 9.31 -25.82 -0.77
C GLU A 48 9.79 -25.09 0.47
N LEU A 49 11.02 -25.34 0.77
CA LEU A 49 11.65 -24.70 1.89
C LEU A 49 12.02 -23.29 1.49
N LEU A 50 11.42 -22.36 2.16
CA LEU A 50 11.76 -20.98 2.05
C LEU A 50 13.03 -20.59 2.67
N THR A 51 13.82 -21.52 2.78
CA THR A 51 14.97 -21.37 3.59
C THR A 51 16.14 -20.64 3.00
N PRO A 52 16.20 -20.38 1.75
CA PRO A 52 17.44 -19.85 1.21
C PRO A 52 17.85 -18.51 1.82
N ASN A 53 16.93 -17.83 2.34
CA ASN A 53 17.23 -16.52 2.87
C ASN A 53 17.46 -16.49 4.36
N LEU A 54 17.25 -17.59 4.99
CA LEU A 54 17.39 -17.62 6.41
C LEU A 54 18.76 -17.85 6.89
N VAL A 55 19.62 -18.07 5.98
CA VAL A 55 20.78 -18.77 6.42
C VAL A 55 22.04 -17.97 6.41
N SER A 56 21.96 -16.83 5.90
CA SER A 56 23.16 -16.02 5.80
C SER A 56 23.69 -15.46 7.10
N GLY A 57 23.56 -16.12 8.14
CA GLY A 57 24.18 -15.60 9.34
C GLY A 57 23.96 -16.35 10.61
N SER A 58 23.16 -17.37 10.58
CA SER A 58 22.83 -18.10 11.80
C SER A 58 23.08 -19.58 11.72
N ALA A 59 24.15 -19.95 11.13
CA ALA A 59 24.55 -21.32 11.18
C ALA A 59 25.23 -21.67 12.51
N THR A 60 24.52 -21.46 13.58
CA THR A 60 24.77 -22.14 14.84
C THR A 60 23.59 -23.04 15.14
N GLY A 61 23.24 -23.84 14.17
CA GLY A 61 22.36 -24.96 14.41
C GLY A 61 23.20 -26.16 14.76
N THR A 62 23.24 -26.52 15.99
CA THR A 62 23.70 -27.82 16.42
C THR A 62 22.78 -28.87 15.82
N VAL A 63 23.21 -29.48 14.78
CA VAL A 63 22.55 -30.66 14.29
C VAL A 63 22.97 -31.80 15.21
N SER A 64 22.07 -32.16 16.08
CA SER A 64 22.26 -33.36 16.90
C SER A 64 21.93 -34.57 16.03
N GLY A 65 22.89 -34.98 15.30
CA GLY A 65 22.89 -36.27 14.62
C GLY A 65 24.04 -37.08 15.15
N THR A 66 23.75 -38.31 15.56
CA THR A 66 24.69 -39.27 16.06
C THR A 66 25.83 -39.50 15.08
N GLY A 67 26.98 -38.95 15.38
CA GLY A 67 28.17 -39.08 14.54
C GLY A 67 28.93 -37.75 14.52
N GLY A 68 29.67 -37.52 15.57
CA GLY A 68 30.42 -36.30 15.73
C GLY A 68 31.52 -36.13 14.70
N VAL A 69 31.44 -35.08 13.97
CA VAL A 69 32.59 -34.44 13.34
C VAL A 69 32.50 -32.95 13.66
N THR A 70 33.29 -32.59 14.60
CA THR A 70 33.52 -31.18 14.89
C THR A 70 34.47 -30.66 13.84
N VAL A 71 33.98 -29.99 12.86
CA VAL A 71 34.82 -29.24 11.95
C VAL A 71 34.92 -27.82 12.48
N LEU A 72 36.00 -27.53 13.11
CA LEU A 72 36.39 -26.17 13.40
C LEU A 72 36.81 -25.53 12.09
N PRO A 73 36.25 -24.40 11.73
CA PRO A 73 36.77 -23.65 10.60
C PRO A 73 38.16 -23.12 10.95
N PRO A 74 39.08 -23.14 10.02
CA PRO A 74 40.39 -22.55 10.23
C PRO A 74 40.23 -21.07 10.44
N ALA A 75 40.96 -20.55 11.41
CA ALA A 75 41.09 -19.14 11.61
C ALA A 75 41.75 -18.49 10.38
N ALA A 76 40.95 -17.98 9.50
CA ALA A 76 41.42 -17.16 8.41
C ALA A 76 41.43 -15.71 8.89
N SER A 77 42.57 -15.26 9.33
CA SER A 77 42.85 -13.83 9.39
C SER A 77 42.94 -13.30 7.96
N GLY A 78 41.80 -13.00 7.40
CA GLY A 78 41.65 -12.27 6.17
C GLY A 78 40.95 -10.98 6.47
N SER A 79 41.65 -9.89 6.41
CA SER A 79 41.04 -8.57 6.42
C SER A 79 40.20 -8.44 5.17
N VAL A 80 38.94 -8.77 5.29
CA VAL A 80 37.95 -8.41 4.28
C VAL A 80 37.63 -6.93 4.48
N ASN A 81 38.15 -6.11 3.63
CA ASN A 81 37.61 -4.80 3.39
C ASN A 81 36.18 -4.98 2.86
N GLY A 82 35.30 -5.29 3.75
CA GLY A 82 33.87 -5.26 3.47
C GLY A 82 33.49 -3.79 3.34
N SER A 83 33.22 -3.38 2.12
CA SER A 83 32.46 -2.19 1.88
C SER A 83 31.16 -2.33 2.70
N THR A 84 31.09 -1.65 3.81
CA THR A 84 29.88 -1.52 4.59
C THR A 84 28.94 -0.65 3.77
N GLY A 85 28.24 -1.26 2.83
CA GLY A 85 27.09 -0.63 2.22
C GLY A 85 26.15 -0.22 3.35
N SER A 86 25.95 1.06 3.51
CA SER A 86 25.02 1.59 4.50
C SER A 86 23.62 1.09 4.14
N TYR A 87 23.18 0.03 4.79
CA TYR A 87 21.83 -0.45 4.62
C TYR A 87 20.90 0.47 5.39
N THR A 88 20.08 1.21 4.68
CA THR A 88 19.03 1.99 5.29
C THR A 88 17.79 1.10 5.40
N PRO A 89 17.37 0.74 6.61
CA PRO A 89 16.22 -0.14 6.77
C PRO A 89 14.94 0.54 6.30
N VAL A 90 14.03 -0.24 5.76
CA VAL A 90 12.68 0.23 5.45
C VAL A 90 11.96 0.61 6.73
N LYS A 91 11.10 1.61 6.63
CA LYS A 91 10.30 2.10 7.73
C LYS A 91 8.90 1.52 7.65
N TYR A 92 8.36 1.10 8.79
CA TYR A 92 7.03 0.53 8.83
C TYR A 92 6.39 0.70 10.21
N THR A 93 5.14 1.11 10.24
CA THR A 93 4.30 1.18 11.44
C THR A 93 3.02 0.40 11.18
N ALA A 94 2.81 -0.67 11.94
CA ALA A 94 1.60 -1.47 11.83
C ALA A 94 0.39 -0.75 12.43
N VAL A 95 -0.78 -1.07 11.92
CA VAL A 95 -2.04 -0.60 12.52
C VAL A 95 -2.34 -1.41 13.76
N THR A 96 -2.54 -0.73 14.88
CA THR A 96 -2.89 -1.32 16.17
C THR A 96 -4.24 -0.77 16.64
N LYS A 97 -4.85 -1.41 17.63
CA LYS A 97 -6.19 -1.06 18.09
C LYS A 97 -6.30 0.34 18.69
N ASP A 98 -5.24 0.80 19.30
CA ASP A 98 -5.13 2.12 19.91
C ASP A 98 -5.04 3.27 18.90
N LEU A 99 -4.80 2.96 17.64
CA LEU A 99 -4.75 3.97 16.59
C LEU A 99 -6.12 4.40 16.07
N TYR A 100 -7.16 3.67 16.41
CA TYR A 100 -8.49 4.02 15.97
C TYR A 100 -9.09 5.14 16.81
N TYR A 101 -9.64 6.13 16.15
CA TYR A 101 -10.49 7.13 16.79
C TYR A 101 -11.86 6.52 17.11
N SER A 102 -12.62 7.17 17.98
CA SER A 102 -13.92 6.67 18.44
C SER A 102 -14.94 6.40 17.31
N GLY A 103 -14.74 7.02 16.16
CA GLY A 103 -15.56 6.76 14.97
C GLY A 103 -15.08 5.58 14.12
N GLY A 104 -14.09 4.82 14.56
CA GLY A 104 -13.58 3.66 13.83
C GLY A 104 -12.68 3.99 12.65
N TYR A 105 -12.18 5.20 12.57
CA TYR A 105 -11.25 5.62 11.53
C TYR A 105 -9.83 5.79 12.10
N LEU A 106 -8.84 5.70 11.22
CA LEU A 106 -7.42 5.75 11.59
C LEU A 106 -6.84 7.16 11.56
N GLY A 107 -7.46 8.05 10.83
CA GLY A 107 -6.94 9.40 10.66
C GLY A 107 -7.77 10.24 9.70
N THR A 108 -7.25 11.41 9.40
CA THR A 108 -7.86 12.36 8.45
C THR A 108 -6.84 12.78 7.42
N LEU A 109 -7.22 12.65 6.16
CA LEU A 109 -6.44 13.10 5.03
C LEU A 109 -6.98 14.44 4.56
N LYS A 110 -6.08 15.43 4.40
CA LYS A 110 -6.42 16.75 3.88
C LYS A 110 -5.54 17.10 2.70
N ILE A 111 -6.16 17.61 1.65
CA ILE A 111 -5.47 18.14 0.47
C ILE A 111 -6.01 19.53 0.21
N PRO A 112 -5.33 20.59 0.72
CA PRO A 112 -5.86 21.96 0.64
C PRO A 112 -6.17 22.44 -0.77
N THR A 113 -5.29 22.14 -1.73
CA THR A 113 -5.47 22.50 -3.14
C THR A 113 -6.80 21.99 -3.71
N LEU A 114 -7.26 20.84 -3.26
CA LEU A 114 -8.53 20.25 -3.70
C LEU A 114 -9.71 20.60 -2.77
N GLY A 115 -9.45 21.27 -1.67
CA GLY A 115 -10.46 21.48 -0.64
C GLY A 115 -10.91 20.15 0.02
N LEU A 116 -10.10 19.12 -0.06
CA LEU A 116 -10.45 17.80 0.42
C LEU A 116 -10.10 17.63 1.89
N SER A 117 -11.06 17.10 2.65
CA SER A 117 -10.85 16.60 4.00
C SER A 117 -11.69 15.34 4.16
N VAL A 118 -11.04 14.21 4.37
CA VAL A 118 -11.71 12.90 4.41
C VAL A 118 -11.14 12.02 5.50
N LYS A 119 -11.98 11.24 6.15
CA LYS A 119 -11.57 10.24 7.14
C LYS A 119 -10.99 9.03 6.44
N VAL A 120 -9.95 8.47 7.04
CA VAL A 120 -9.26 7.27 6.55
C VAL A 120 -9.64 6.08 7.42
N TYR A 121 -10.20 5.07 6.80
CA TYR A 121 -10.59 3.82 7.45
C TYR A 121 -9.61 2.70 7.08
N GLN A 122 -9.55 1.67 7.89
CA GLN A 122 -8.73 0.50 7.58
C GLN A 122 -9.38 -0.34 6.49
N GLY A 123 -8.58 -0.77 5.53
CA GLY A 123 -9.03 -1.59 4.39
C GLY A 123 -9.47 -0.75 3.20
N THR A 124 -9.54 -1.42 2.07
CA THR A 124 -9.93 -0.83 0.79
C THR A 124 -11.15 -1.52 0.20
N ASP A 125 -11.96 -2.15 1.05
CA ASP A 125 -13.22 -2.74 0.67
C ASP A 125 -14.31 -1.68 0.43
N ALA A 126 -15.42 -2.12 -0.10
CA ALA A 126 -16.53 -1.23 -0.43
C ALA A 126 -17.07 -0.46 0.79
N ASP A 127 -17.02 -1.06 1.97
CA ASP A 127 -17.52 -0.44 3.18
C ASP A 127 -16.61 0.69 3.65
N ALA A 128 -15.31 0.48 3.62
CA ALA A 128 -14.33 1.52 3.96
C ALA A 128 -14.42 2.69 2.99
N LEU A 129 -14.42 2.41 1.70
CA LEU A 129 -14.45 3.43 0.65
C LEU A 129 -15.78 4.19 0.58
N ARG A 130 -16.87 3.57 1.03
CA ARG A 130 -18.16 4.25 1.15
C ARG A 130 -18.16 5.27 2.28
N LYS A 131 -17.44 5.01 3.35
CA LYS A 131 -17.34 5.89 4.51
C LYS A 131 -16.34 7.02 4.30
N GLY A 132 -15.32 6.80 3.51
CA GLY A 132 -14.25 7.77 3.28
C GLY A 132 -13.16 7.22 2.39
N ALA A 133 -11.91 7.49 2.75
CA ALA A 133 -10.76 6.88 2.12
C ALA A 133 -10.36 5.61 2.86
N GLY A 134 -9.72 4.68 2.18
CA GLY A 134 -9.32 3.40 2.72
C GLY A 134 -7.81 3.21 2.76
N HIS A 135 -7.28 2.82 3.91
CA HIS A 135 -5.87 2.50 4.06
C HIS A 135 -5.58 1.08 3.57
N PHE A 136 -4.57 0.92 2.72
CA PHE A 136 -4.12 -0.40 2.30
C PHE A 136 -3.49 -1.15 3.46
N ALA A 137 -4.11 -2.23 3.89
CA ALA A 137 -3.73 -2.96 5.09
C ALA A 137 -2.31 -3.53 5.07
N SER A 138 -1.75 -3.72 3.89
CA SER A 138 -0.38 -4.20 3.69
C SER A 138 0.67 -3.11 3.79
N THR A 139 0.27 -1.86 3.91
CA THR A 139 1.18 -0.72 3.97
C THR A 139 1.27 -0.13 5.37
N SER A 140 2.27 0.69 5.59
CA SER A 140 2.45 1.40 6.85
C SER A 140 1.33 2.39 7.11
N ILE A 141 1.09 2.72 8.38
CA ILE A 141 0.15 3.78 8.75
C ILE A 141 0.85 5.09 9.13
N TRP A 142 2.15 5.08 9.36
CA TRP A 142 2.86 6.29 9.77
C TRP A 142 4.28 6.40 9.21
N GLU A 143 5.20 5.54 9.63
CA GLU A 143 6.58 5.55 9.16
C GLU A 143 6.71 4.74 7.87
N GLY A 144 7.36 5.30 6.86
CA GLY A 144 7.52 4.65 5.56
C GLY A 144 6.40 5.02 4.60
N ASN A 145 5.96 4.07 3.79
CA ASN A 145 4.93 4.30 2.77
C ASN A 145 3.53 4.07 3.32
N VAL A 146 2.74 5.13 3.39
CA VAL A 146 1.32 5.07 3.76
C VAL A 146 0.49 5.12 2.49
N ALA A 147 -0.16 4.03 2.12
CA ALA A 147 -0.98 3.98 0.92
C ALA A 147 -2.47 4.05 1.24
N ILE A 148 -3.18 4.89 0.51
CA ILE A 148 -4.59 5.20 0.73
C ILE A 148 -5.33 5.19 -0.61
N ALA A 149 -6.47 4.52 -0.65
CA ALA A 149 -7.37 4.48 -1.79
C ALA A 149 -8.61 5.35 -1.58
N GLY A 150 -9.20 5.81 -2.65
CA GLY A 150 -10.48 6.51 -2.64
C GLY A 150 -11.19 6.41 -3.97
N HIS A 151 -12.50 6.59 -3.95
CA HIS A 151 -13.30 6.60 -5.16
C HIS A 151 -13.07 7.86 -5.99
N ASN A 152 -13.21 7.74 -7.30
CA ASN A 152 -13.11 8.85 -8.24
C ASN A 152 -14.46 9.31 -8.80
N ARG A 153 -15.55 8.63 -8.46
CA ARG A 153 -16.90 8.92 -8.95
C ARG A 153 -17.93 8.82 -7.85
N GLY A 154 -19.15 9.17 -8.22
CA GLY A 154 -20.31 9.09 -7.36
C GLY A 154 -20.30 10.13 -6.25
N VAL A 155 -21.11 9.88 -5.25
CA VAL A 155 -21.25 10.79 -4.10
C VAL A 155 -20.03 10.80 -3.19
N ASN A 156 -19.23 9.75 -3.26
CA ASN A 156 -18.03 9.58 -2.44
C ASN A 156 -16.74 9.73 -3.25
N ASN A 157 -16.77 10.54 -4.29
CA ASN A 157 -15.64 10.74 -5.19
C ASN A 157 -14.49 11.55 -4.57
N HIS A 158 -14.10 11.17 -3.39
CA HIS A 158 -13.08 11.92 -2.63
C HIS A 158 -11.77 12.09 -3.40
N PHE A 159 -11.39 11.10 -4.20
CA PHE A 159 -10.15 11.14 -4.98
C PHE A 159 -10.37 11.47 -6.46
N GLY A 160 -11.54 11.96 -6.82
CA GLY A 160 -11.86 12.26 -8.22
C GLY A 160 -10.94 13.27 -8.90
N LYS A 161 -10.25 14.08 -8.11
CA LYS A 161 -9.37 15.14 -8.63
C LYS A 161 -7.90 14.98 -8.23
N ILE A 162 -7.49 13.89 -7.63
CA ILE A 162 -6.09 13.76 -7.19
C ILE A 162 -5.10 13.84 -8.36
N HIS A 163 -5.51 13.43 -9.53
CA HIS A 163 -4.69 13.50 -10.74
C HIS A 163 -4.43 14.94 -11.24
N THR A 164 -5.13 15.90 -10.69
CA THR A 164 -4.95 17.33 -11.02
C THR A 164 -3.98 18.03 -10.07
N LEU A 165 -3.42 17.33 -9.11
CA LEU A 165 -2.42 17.87 -8.23
C LEU A 165 -1.12 18.14 -9.00
N ASP A 166 -0.46 19.21 -8.63
CA ASP A 166 0.84 19.58 -9.16
C ASP A 166 1.96 19.14 -8.23
N ILE A 167 3.13 18.99 -8.80
CA ILE A 167 4.35 18.76 -8.02
C ILE A 167 4.54 19.95 -7.07
N GLY A 168 4.74 19.67 -5.81
CA GLY A 168 4.84 20.70 -4.77
C GLY A 168 3.57 20.94 -3.96
N ASP A 169 2.43 20.40 -4.41
CA ASP A 169 1.20 20.48 -3.63
C ASP A 169 1.31 19.72 -2.31
N THR A 170 0.61 20.21 -1.31
CA THR A 170 0.67 19.65 0.04
C THR A 170 -0.45 18.67 0.31
N ILE A 171 -0.08 17.52 0.87
CA ILE A 171 -0.99 16.53 1.44
C ILE A 171 -0.71 16.44 2.93
N LYS A 172 -1.75 16.42 3.77
CA LYS A 172 -1.62 16.29 5.22
C LYS A 172 -2.34 15.05 5.71
N LEU A 173 -1.66 14.26 6.50
CA LEU A 173 -2.23 13.11 7.19
C LEU A 173 -2.15 13.32 8.69
N THR A 174 -3.29 13.26 9.36
CA THR A 174 -3.40 13.30 10.81
C THR A 174 -3.79 11.92 11.33
N THR A 175 -3.03 11.39 12.27
CA THR A 175 -3.30 10.13 12.95
C THR A 175 -3.12 10.35 14.46
N GLN A 176 -3.19 9.28 15.26
CA GLN A 176 -2.85 9.35 16.69
C GLN A 176 -1.38 9.70 16.95
N PHE A 177 -0.51 9.53 15.95
CA PHE A 177 0.89 9.96 16.06
C PHE A 177 1.08 11.46 15.85
N GLY A 178 0.08 12.16 15.35
CA GLY A 178 0.15 13.60 15.05
C GLY A 178 -0.22 13.90 13.61
N THR A 179 0.24 15.04 13.11
CA THR A 179 0.02 15.48 11.73
C THR A 179 1.34 15.54 10.99
N ARG A 180 1.37 14.93 9.82
CA ARG A 180 2.51 14.99 8.91
C ARG A 180 2.09 15.62 7.60
N SER A 181 2.93 16.55 7.13
CA SER A 181 2.78 17.14 5.80
C SER A 181 3.67 16.43 4.80
N TYR A 182 3.16 16.30 3.60
CA TYR A 182 3.86 15.69 2.48
C TYR A 182 3.77 16.61 1.28
N GLU A 183 4.80 16.63 0.47
CA GLU A 183 4.86 17.40 -0.77
C GLU A 183 4.83 16.46 -1.96
N VAL A 184 3.93 16.70 -2.90
CA VAL A 184 3.75 15.85 -4.08
C VAL A 184 5.00 15.88 -4.95
N TYR A 185 5.53 14.72 -5.29
CA TYR A 185 6.66 14.59 -6.19
C TYR A 185 6.34 13.76 -7.45
N SER A 186 5.21 13.06 -7.48
CA SER A 186 4.82 12.24 -8.62
C SER A 186 3.31 12.16 -8.76
N VAL A 187 2.84 12.36 -9.97
CA VAL A 187 1.45 12.11 -10.39
C VAL A 187 1.52 11.27 -11.64
N SER A 188 1.02 10.04 -11.60
CA SER A 188 1.16 9.10 -12.70
C SER A 188 -0.09 8.24 -12.89
N LYS A 189 -0.22 7.69 -14.09
CA LYS A 189 -1.22 6.69 -14.40
C LYS A 189 -0.52 5.33 -14.44
N ILE A 190 -0.95 4.41 -13.62
CA ILE A 190 -0.37 3.07 -13.48
C ILE A 190 -1.36 2.00 -13.91
N GLY A 191 -0.87 0.83 -14.26
CA GLY A 191 -1.73 -0.33 -14.49
C GLY A 191 -2.35 -0.85 -13.19
N VAL A 192 -3.51 -1.48 -13.30
CA VAL A 192 -4.20 -2.04 -12.14
C VAL A 192 -3.36 -3.10 -11.41
N ASP A 193 -2.48 -3.74 -12.13
CA ASP A 193 -1.61 -4.80 -11.61
C ASP A 193 -0.28 -4.27 -11.07
N ASP A 194 -0.02 -2.99 -11.20
CA ASP A 194 1.21 -2.38 -10.69
C ASP A 194 1.09 -2.11 -9.19
N THR A 195 1.64 -3.02 -8.42
CA THR A 195 1.64 -2.95 -6.96
C THR A 195 2.94 -2.41 -6.39
N SER A 196 3.88 -2.05 -7.22
CA SER A 196 5.17 -1.50 -6.78
C SER A 196 5.02 -0.24 -5.93
N VAL A 197 3.96 0.52 -6.19
CA VAL A 197 3.63 1.74 -5.43
C VAL A 197 3.21 1.47 -3.98
N LEU A 198 2.92 0.22 -3.64
CA LEU A 198 2.56 -0.20 -2.28
C LEU A 198 3.75 -0.75 -1.49
N SER A 199 4.91 -0.81 -2.10
CA SER A 199 6.12 -1.34 -1.45
C SER A 199 6.56 -0.46 -0.28
N ASP A 200 7.20 -1.10 0.69
CA ASP A 200 7.79 -0.40 1.83
C ASP A 200 8.84 0.61 1.37
N SER A 201 9.03 1.64 2.15
CA SER A 201 9.95 2.73 1.84
C SER A 201 10.92 2.98 2.99
N THR A 202 12.12 3.41 2.66
CA THR A 202 13.09 3.92 3.62
C THR A 202 12.80 5.37 4.00
N GLU A 203 11.94 6.04 3.25
CA GLU A 203 11.51 7.41 3.48
C GLU A 203 10.03 7.46 3.86
N ASN A 204 9.62 8.53 4.49
CA ASN A 204 8.21 8.76 4.81
C ASN A 204 7.52 9.33 3.58
N ILE A 205 6.70 8.50 2.94
CA ILE A 205 5.93 8.87 1.76
C ILE A 205 4.46 8.52 1.96
N ILE A 206 3.62 9.19 1.22
CA ILE A 206 2.20 8.86 1.12
C ILE A 206 1.87 8.57 -0.35
N THR A 207 1.10 7.52 -0.57
CA THR A 207 0.67 7.07 -1.88
C THR A 207 -0.85 7.09 -1.95
N LEU A 208 -1.40 7.87 -2.85
CA LEU A 208 -2.84 7.95 -3.07
C LEU A 208 -3.20 7.26 -4.38
N VAL A 209 -4.20 6.40 -4.34
CA VAL A 209 -4.62 5.60 -5.50
C VAL A 209 -6.12 5.75 -5.74
N THR A 210 -6.51 5.94 -6.99
CA THR A 210 -7.92 5.92 -7.39
C THR A 210 -8.08 5.35 -8.80
N CYS A 211 -9.30 5.02 -9.17
CA CYS A 211 -9.60 4.56 -10.53
C CYS A 211 -9.38 5.66 -11.55
N VAL A 212 -9.12 5.28 -12.78
CA VAL A 212 -9.19 6.19 -13.94
C VAL A 212 -10.57 6.07 -14.54
N MET A 213 -11.20 7.22 -14.81
CA MET A 213 -12.55 7.25 -15.36
C MET A 213 -12.58 6.57 -16.72
N ASP A 214 -13.52 5.64 -16.87
CA ASP A 214 -13.71 4.87 -18.10
C ASP A 214 -12.51 4.01 -18.55
N GLN A 215 -11.54 3.82 -17.67
CA GLN A 215 -10.36 2.99 -17.91
C GLN A 215 -10.12 2.05 -16.71
N PRO A 216 -10.83 0.94 -16.63
CA PRO A 216 -10.79 0.06 -15.46
C PRO A 216 -9.42 -0.59 -15.21
N ASP A 217 -8.62 -0.70 -16.25
CA ASP A 217 -7.30 -1.31 -16.18
C ASP A 217 -6.22 -0.35 -15.67
N TYR A 218 -6.59 0.88 -15.38
CA TYR A 218 -5.65 1.90 -14.91
C TYR A 218 -6.06 2.53 -13.59
N ARG A 219 -5.06 3.06 -12.90
CA ARG A 219 -5.21 3.83 -11.68
C ARG A 219 -4.44 5.13 -11.76
N TRP A 220 -5.00 6.20 -11.18
CA TRP A 220 -4.21 7.39 -10.88
C TRP A 220 -3.47 7.14 -9.57
N CYS A 221 -2.19 7.43 -9.59
CA CYS A 221 -1.31 7.30 -8.45
C CYS A 221 -0.60 8.62 -8.19
N VAL A 222 -0.77 9.14 -6.99
CA VAL A 222 -0.08 10.35 -6.52
C VAL A 222 0.82 9.96 -5.38
N GLN A 223 2.09 10.33 -5.46
CA GLN A 223 3.04 10.11 -4.38
C GLN A 223 3.60 11.43 -3.89
N ALA A 224 3.70 11.54 -2.58
CA ALA A 224 4.24 12.70 -1.90
C ALA A 224 5.18 12.26 -0.79
N LYS A 225 6.21 13.07 -0.55
CA LYS A 225 7.24 12.81 0.44
C LYS A 225 7.09 13.75 1.61
N ALA A 226 7.35 13.27 2.81
CA ALA A 226 7.33 14.10 4.01
C ALA A 226 8.27 15.29 3.90
N SER A 227 7.74 16.47 4.18
CA SER A 227 8.44 17.75 4.14
C SER A 227 8.94 18.15 5.52
#